data_ce505f0a54b456f19a820e59f52e8a68
#
_entry.id   ce505f0a54b456f19a820e59f52e8a68
#
_cell.length_a   1.000
_cell.length_b   1.000
_cell.length_c   1.000
_cell.angle_alpha   90.00
_cell.angle_beta   90.00
_cell.angle_gamma   90.00
#
_symmetry.space_group_name_H-M   'P 1'
#
loop_
_entity.id
_entity.type
_entity.pdbx_description
1 polymer ?
#
loop_
_entity_poly.entity_id
_entity_poly.type
_entity_poly.pdbx_seq_one_letter_code
_entity_poly.pdbx_strand_id
1 'polypeptide(L)'
;MPRRRVIGQRKILPDPKFKSELLAKFVNILMVDGKKSTAEKIVYTALDAMAEKSGKDHLAVFEEALENVRPAVEVKSRRVGGSTYQVPVEVRPVRRNALAMRWVVEAARKRGEKSMAQRLAAEMLDASENKGTAVKKREDVHRMADANKAFAHYRW
;
A
#
# COMPACT_ATOMS: atom_id res chain seq x y z
N MET A 1 8.27 -22.01 16.26
CA MET A 1 9.39 -21.43 15.45
C MET A 1 10.31 -22.56 15.03
N PRO A 2 10.68 -22.68 13.76
CA PRO A 2 11.63 -23.71 13.33
C PRO A 2 12.99 -23.42 13.96
N ARG A 3 13.52 -24.41 14.66
CA ARG A 3 14.77 -24.26 15.44
C ARG A 3 16.04 -24.38 14.57
N ARG A 4 15.94 -25.01 13.41
CA ARG A 4 17.10 -25.35 12.55
C ARG A 4 17.00 -24.91 11.09
N ARG A 5 15.85 -24.38 10.65
CA ARG A 5 15.60 -24.01 9.26
C ARG A 5 14.80 -22.73 9.16
N VAL A 6 15.34 -21.78 8.40
CA VAL A 6 14.58 -20.57 8.01
C VAL A 6 13.63 -20.98 6.88
N ILE A 7 12.33 -20.82 7.11
CA ILE A 7 11.32 -21.05 6.07
C ILE A 7 11.39 -19.90 5.08
N GLY A 8 11.70 -20.22 3.83
CA GLY A 8 11.72 -19.24 2.74
C GLY A 8 10.33 -18.64 2.50
N GLN A 9 10.30 -17.43 1.95
CA GLN A 9 9.04 -16.80 1.55
C GLN A 9 8.40 -17.59 0.40
N ARG A 10 7.08 -17.76 0.44
CA ARG A 10 6.33 -18.37 -0.66
C ARG A 10 6.40 -17.47 -1.89
N LYS A 11 6.72 -18.05 -3.04
CA LYS A 11 6.61 -17.35 -4.33
C LYS A 11 5.15 -17.12 -4.66
N ILE A 12 4.81 -15.89 -4.99
CA ILE A 12 3.47 -15.52 -5.45
C ILE A 12 3.46 -15.66 -6.98
N LEU A 13 2.50 -16.40 -7.50
CA LEU A 13 2.29 -16.47 -8.94
C LEU A 13 1.78 -15.12 -9.45
N PRO A 14 2.24 -14.67 -10.62
CA PRO A 14 1.73 -13.43 -11.22
C PRO A 14 0.25 -13.56 -11.56
N ASP A 15 -0.42 -12.43 -11.66
CA ASP A 15 -1.84 -12.37 -12.01
C ASP A 15 -2.09 -12.99 -13.41
N PRO A 16 -3.12 -13.84 -13.58
CA PRO A 16 -3.35 -14.53 -14.85
C PRO A 16 -3.75 -13.59 -16.00
N LYS A 17 -4.46 -12.49 -15.70
CA LYS A 17 -4.94 -11.52 -16.71
C LYS A 17 -3.83 -10.54 -17.12
N PHE A 18 -3.13 -9.96 -16.19
CA PHE A 18 -2.14 -8.90 -16.42
C PHE A 18 -0.69 -9.35 -16.23
N LYS A 19 -0.45 -10.60 -15.80
CA LYS A 19 0.88 -11.19 -15.55
C LYS A 19 1.78 -10.36 -14.60
N SER A 20 1.17 -9.56 -13.71
CA SER A 20 1.85 -8.72 -12.74
C SER A 20 1.87 -9.37 -11.34
N GLU A 21 3.08 -9.56 -10.78
CA GLU A 21 3.23 -10.01 -9.40
C GLU A 21 2.75 -8.95 -8.39
N LEU A 22 2.92 -7.66 -8.72
CA LEU A 22 2.50 -6.56 -7.87
C LEU A 22 0.98 -6.56 -7.72
N LEU A 23 0.25 -6.78 -8.82
CA LEU A 23 -1.19 -6.88 -8.81
C LEU A 23 -1.67 -8.11 -8.03
N ALA A 24 -1.01 -9.26 -8.19
CA ALA A 24 -1.32 -10.46 -7.41
C ALA A 24 -1.16 -10.24 -5.90
N LYS A 25 -0.11 -9.54 -5.49
CA LYS A 25 0.07 -9.12 -4.08
C LYS A 25 -1.04 -8.19 -3.61
N PHE A 26 -1.47 -7.26 -4.46
CA PHE A 26 -2.56 -6.35 -4.13
C PHE A 26 -3.88 -7.07 -3.93
N VAL A 27 -4.23 -8.02 -4.80
CA VAL A 27 -5.40 -8.89 -4.64
C VAL A 27 -5.37 -9.63 -3.29
N ASN A 28 -4.21 -10.17 -2.92
CA ASN A 28 -4.06 -10.87 -1.63
C ASN A 28 -4.25 -9.94 -0.41
N ILE A 29 -3.87 -8.67 -0.51
CA ILE A 29 -4.08 -7.68 0.57
C ILE A 29 -5.55 -7.25 0.65
N LEU A 30 -6.22 -7.14 -0.50
CA LEU A 30 -7.63 -6.80 -0.56
C LEU A 30 -8.53 -7.93 -0.07
N MET A 31 -8.10 -9.18 -0.26
CA MET A 31 -8.86 -10.39 0.07
C MET A 31 -9.27 -10.43 1.56
N VAL A 32 -10.51 -10.83 1.80
CA VAL A 32 -11.08 -11.06 3.14
C VAL A 32 -11.60 -12.50 3.20
N ASP A 33 -11.38 -13.18 4.31
CA ASP A 33 -11.85 -14.57 4.56
C ASP A 33 -11.44 -15.60 3.49
N GLY A 34 -10.32 -15.37 2.82
CA GLY A 34 -9.83 -16.27 1.76
C GLY A 34 -10.64 -16.20 0.45
N LYS A 35 -11.57 -15.26 0.29
CA LYS A 35 -12.41 -15.13 -0.91
C LYS A 35 -11.66 -14.47 -2.05
N LYS A 36 -10.69 -15.19 -2.62
CA LYS A 36 -9.78 -14.66 -3.64
C LYS A 36 -10.49 -14.27 -4.94
N SER A 37 -11.41 -15.10 -5.42
CA SER A 37 -12.16 -14.83 -6.66
C SER A 37 -12.98 -13.53 -6.58
N THR A 38 -13.56 -13.24 -5.41
CA THR A 38 -14.26 -11.98 -5.16
C THR A 38 -13.30 -10.79 -5.18
N ALA A 39 -12.13 -10.92 -4.56
CA ALA A 39 -11.11 -9.87 -4.56
C ALA A 39 -10.57 -9.61 -5.99
N GLU A 40 -10.30 -10.65 -6.77
CA GLU A 40 -9.89 -10.53 -8.18
C GLU A 40 -10.95 -9.78 -9.00
N LYS A 41 -12.21 -10.16 -8.87
CA LYS A 41 -13.32 -9.47 -9.57
C LYS A 41 -13.41 -7.99 -9.21
N ILE A 42 -13.25 -7.64 -7.94
CA ILE A 42 -13.24 -6.24 -7.48
C ILE A 42 -12.08 -5.48 -8.12
N VAL A 43 -10.88 -6.05 -8.10
CA VAL A 43 -9.69 -5.41 -8.64
C VAL A 43 -9.81 -5.22 -10.15
N TYR A 44 -10.23 -6.23 -10.90
CA TYR A 44 -10.40 -6.13 -12.35
C TYR A 44 -11.44 -5.08 -12.73
N THR A 45 -12.60 -5.08 -12.07
CA THR A 45 -13.64 -4.06 -12.30
C THR A 45 -13.13 -2.66 -11.98
N ALA A 46 -12.33 -2.51 -10.92
CA ALA A 46 -11.74 -1.22 -10.56
C ALA A 46 -10.71 -0.76 -11.60
N LEU A 47 -9.86 -1.65 -12.09
CA LEU A 47 -8.87 -1.36 -13.13
C LEU A 47 -9.54 -0.94 -14.46
N ASP A 48 -10.60 -1.64 -14.87
CA ASP A 48 -11.37 -1.31 -16.07
C ASP A 48 -11.98 0.11 -15.95
N ALA A 49 -12.59 0.42 -14.80
CA ALA A 49 -13.14 1.76 -14.53
C ALA A 49 -12.06 2.86 -14.46
N MET A 50 -10.87 2.54 -13.97
CA MET A 50 -9.73 3.48 -13.95
C MET A 50 -9.20 3.75 -15.35
N ALA A 51 -9.04 2.71 -16.17
CA ALA A 51 -8.58 2.85 -17.55
C ALA A 51 -9.57 3.66 -18.41
N GLU A 52 -10.85 3.42 -18.24
CA GLU A 52 -11.92 4.16 -18.93
C GLU A 52 -11.89 5.66 -18.59
N LYS A 53 -11.72 6.00 -17.32
CA LYS A 53 -11.71 7.40 -16.86
C LYS A 53 -10.41 8.15 -17.16
N SER A 54 -9.28 7.48 -17.04
CA SER A 54 -7.95 8.09 -17.23
C SER A 54 -7.47 8.09 -18.68
N GLY A 55 -8.01 7.19 -19.51
CA GLY A 55 -7.53 6.96 -20.88
C GLY A 55 -6.13 6.31 -20.93
N LYS A 56 -5.59 5.87 -19.82
CA LYS A 56 -4.28 5.21 -19.70
C LYS A 56 -4.43 3.70 -19.58
N ASP A 57 -3.31 2.97 -19.78
CA ASP A 57 -3.26 1.53 -19.55
C ASP A 57 -3.56 1.17 -18.08
N HIS A 58 -4.23 0.03 -17.87
CA HIS A 58 -4.66 -0.46 -16.55
C HIS A 58 -3.52 -0.53 -15.53
N LEU A 59 -2.39 -1.13 -15.92
CA LEU A 59 -1.24 -1.27 -15.03
C LEU A 59 -0.51 0.06 -14.82
N ALA A 60 -0.45 0.92 -15.83
CA ALA A 60 0.22 2.21 -15.72
C ALA A 60 -0.42 3.10 -14.65
N VAL A 61 -1.75 3.21 -14.65
CA VAL A 61 -2.49 3.98 -13.62
C VAL A 61 -2.33 3.35 -12.24
N PHE A 62 -2.37 2.02 -12.16
CA PHE A 62 -2.18 1.28 -10.91
C PHE A 62 -0.79 1.53 -10.32
N GLU A 63 0.26 1.45 -11.12
CA GLU A 63 1.64 1.67 -10.67
C GLU A 63 1.88 3.13 -10.29
N GLU A 64 1.37 4.08 -11.08
CA GLU A 64 1.43 5.52 -10.79
C GLU A 64 0.76 5.85 -9.45
N ALA A 65 -0.44 5.31 -9.20
CA ALA A 65 -1.14 5.50 -7.94
C ALA A 65 -0.36 4.93 -6.74
N LEU A 66 0.19 3.72 -6.88
CA LEU A 66 1.00 3.12 -5.81
C LEU A 66 2.30 3.90 -5.58
N GLU A 67 2.97 4.38 -6.65
CA GLU A 67 4.19 5.19 -6.52
C GLU A 67 3.92 6.44 -5.68
N ASN A 68 2.80 7.12 -5.95
CA ASN A 68 2.41 8.32 -5.22
C ASN A 68 2.04 8.06 -3.75
N VAL A 69 1.73 6.83 -3.38
CA VAL A 69 1.41 6.45 -1.97
C VAL A 69 2.59 5.83 -1.24
N ARG A 70 3.63 5.37 -1.94
CA ARG A 70 4.80 4.73 -1.33
C ARG A 70 5.54 5.65 -0.37
N PRO A 71 5.69 5.31 0.92
CA PRO A 71 6.47 6.11 1.85
C PRO A 71 7.97 5.84 1.71
N ALA A 72 8.79 6.88 1.76
CA ALA A 72 10.25 6.76 1.81
C ALA A 72 10.73 6.47 3.24
N VAL A 73 10.05 7.04 4.24
CA VAL A 73 10.39 6.95 5.66
C VAL A 73 9.15 6.57 6.48
N GLU A 74 9.36 5.93 7.60
CA GLU A 74 8.33 5.64 8.60
C GLU A 74 8.87 5.96 9.99
N VAL A 75 7.99 6.05 10.98
CA VAL A 75 8.37 6.30 12.37
C VAL A 75 8.19 5.03 13.17
N LYS A 76 9.23 4.62 13.89
CA LYS A 76 9.20 3.46 14.81
C LYS A 76 9.42 3.91 16.24
N SER A 77 8.63 3.37 17.15
CA SER A 77 8.81 3.62 18.57
C SER A 77 10.02 2.84 19.11
N ARG A 78 10.90 3.53 19.82
CA ARG A 78 12.03 2.94 20.55
C ARG A 78 12.04 3.43 21.98
N ARG A 79 12.26 2.50 22.91
CA ARG A 79 12.37 2.84 24.33
C ARG A 79 13.84 2.97 24.69
N VAL A 80 14.23 4.14 25.20
CA VAL A 80 15.59 4.45 25.64
C VAL A 80 15.51 5.12 27.00
N GLY A 81 16.20 4.55 28.01
CA GLY A 81 16.26 5.13 29.34
C GLY A 81 14.89 5.33 30.01
N GLY A 82 13.90 4.47 29.72
CA GLY A 82 12.55 4.59 30.26
C GLY A 82 11.60 5.48 29.46
N SER A 83 12.09 6.31 28.56
CA SER A 83 11.29 7.15 27.67
C SER A 83 11.10 6.50 26.30
N THR A 84 9.93 6.73 25.69
CA THR A 84 9.61 6.23 24.35
C THR A 84 9.81 7.33 23.33
N TYR A 85 10.69 7.09 22.36
CA TYR A 85 10.99 8.00 21.26
C TYR A 85 10.43 7.47 19.95
N GLN A 86 9.91 8.38 19.12
CA GLN A 86 9.51 8.07 17.74
C GLN A 86 10.72 8.29 16.82
N VAL A 87 11.31 7.22 16.33
CA VAL A 87 12.54 7.27 15.54
C VAL A 87 12.22 7.13 14.06
N PRO A 88 12.58 8.11 13.20
CA PRO A 88 12.41 8.00 11.76
C PRO A 88 13.38 6.96 11.19
N VAL A 89 12.87 6.06 10.37
CA VAL A 89 13.63 4.97 9.73
C VAL A 89 13.27 4.90 8.25
N GLU A 90 14.27 4.68 7.42
CA GLU A 90 14.07 4.41 6.00
C GLU A 90 13.30 3.12 5.77
N VAL A 91 12.35 3.14 4.85
CA VAL A 91 11.52 1.98 4.53
C VAL A 91 12.15 1.18 3.39
N ARG A 92 12.31 -0.11 3.56
CA ARG A 92 12.81 -1.02 2.50
C ARG A 92 11.82 -1.08 1.34
N PRO A 93 12.26 -1.25 0.07
CA PRO A 93 11.39 -1.25 -1.12
C PRO A 93 10.22 -2.21 -1.04
N VAL A 94 10.43 -3.44 -0.57
CA VAL A 94 9.37 -4.44 -0.39
C VAL A 94 8.30 -3.96 0.60
N ARG A 95 8.72 -3.30 1.68
CA ARG A 95 7.80 -2.76 2.69
C ARG A 95 7.08 -1.50 2.20
N ARG A 96 7.73 -0.67 1.37
CA ARG A 96 7.08 0.49 0.73
C ARG A 96 5.84 0.05 -0.05
N ASN A 97 5.99 -0.98 -0.88
CA ASN A 97 4.88 -1.55 -1.65
C ASN A 97 3.75 -2.08 -0.74
N ALA A 98 4.11 -2.83 0.30
CA ALA A 98 3.12 -3.38 1.22
C ALA A 98 2.35 -2.30 1.99
N LEU A 99 3.03 -1.23 2.42
CA LEU A 99 2.40 -0.10 3.10
C LEU A 99 1.48 0.68 2.15
N ALA A 100 1.94 0.98 0.94
CA ALA A 100 1.14 1.68 -0.06
C ALA A 100 -0.15 0.93 -0.38
N MET A 101 -0.06 -0.37 -0.67
CA MET A 101 -1.23 -1.22 -0.95
C MET A 101 -2.21 -1.25 0.23
N ARG A 102 -1.71 -1.40 1.45
CA ARG A 102 -2.54 -1.42 2.66
C ARG A 102 -3.26 -0.10 2.86
N TRP A 103 -2.57 1.02 2.72
CA TRP A 103 -3.16 2.35 2.89
C TRP A 103 -4.21 2.67 1.82
N VAL A 104 -3.98 2.25 0.58
CA VAL A 104 -4.99 2.38 -0.48
C VAL A 104 -6.25 1.57 -0.16
N VAL A 105 -6.10 0.31 0.27
CA VAL A 105 -7.23 -0.55 0.64
C VAL A 105 -8.00 0.02 1.84
N GLU A 106 -7.29 0.46 2.88
CA GLU A 106 -7.91 1.07 4.07
C GLU A 106 -8.63 2.38 3.73
N ALA A 107 -8.04 3.22 2.88
CA ALA A 107 -8.65 4.46 2.41
C ALA A 107 -9.90 4.17 1.57
N ALA A 108 -9.82 3.24 0.62
CA ALA A 108 -10.95 2.84 -0.21
C ALA A 108 -12.13 2.31 0.61
N ARG A 109 -11.86 1.49 1.65
CA ARG A 109 -12.93 0.97 2.53
C ARG A 109 -13.70 2.05 3.27
N LYS A 110 -13.08 3.21 3.54
CA LYS A 110 -13.71 4.35 4.24
C LYS A 110 -14.49 5.27 3.32
N ARG A 111 -14.40 5.09 2.01
CA ARG A 111 -15.15 5.91 1.03
C ARG A 111 -16.64 5.59 1.04
N GLY A 112 -17.42 6.51 0.53
CA GLY A 112 -18.90 6.44 0.53
C GLY A 112 -19.52 5.87 -0.74
N GLU A 113 -18.74 5.50 -1.77
CA GLU A 113 -19.28 4.94 -3.01
C GLU A 113 -19.97 3.60 -2.78
N LYS A 114 -20.89 3.24 -3.66
CA LYS A 114 -21.83 2.11 -3.49
C LYS A 114 -21.13 0.75 -3.41
N SER A 115 -20.15 0.47 -4.29
CA SER A 115 -19.44 -0.81 -4.33
C SER A 115 -17.96 -0.66 -4.00
N MET A 116 -17.32 -1.75 -3.52
CA MET A 116 -15.88 -1.72 -3.23
C MET A 116 -15.04 -1.49 -4.49
N ALA A 117 -15.46 -1.99 -5.65
CA ALA A 117 -14.79 -1.73 -6.92
C ALA A 117 -14.78 -0.23 -7.27
N GLN A 118 -15.92 0.46 -7.08
CA GLN A 118 -16.01 1.90 -7.30
C GLN A 118 -15.18 2.71 -6.29
N ARG A 119 -15.22 2.32 -5.01
CA ARG A 119 -14.39 2.94 -3.96
C ARG A 119 -12.91 2.82 -4.27
N LEU A 120 -12.48 1.62 -4.67
CA LEU A 120 -11.09 1.35 -5.02
C LEU A 120 -10.67 2.14 -6.26
N ALA A 121 -11.46 2.13 -7.33
CA ALA A 121 -11.19 2.90 -8.53
C ALA A 121 -11.07 4.40 -8.25
N ALA A 122 -11.98 4.95 -7.46
CA ALA A 122 -11.96 6.37 -7.10
C ALA A 122 -10.73 6.74 -6.27
N GLU A 123 -10.38 5.94 -5.26
CA GLU A 123 -9.19 6.19 -4.43
C GLU A 123 -7.89 6.09 -5.24
N MET A 124 -7.79 5.11 -6.13
CA MET A 124 -6.62 4.93 -6.99
C MET A 124 -6.47 6.06 -8.01
N LEU A 125 -7.58 6.54 -8.60
CA LEU A 125 -7.55 7.71 -9.49
C LEU A 125 -7.11 8.97 -8.74
N ASP A 126 -7.69 9.23 -7.56
CA ASP A 126 -7.26 10.35 -6.72
C ASP A 126 -5.76 10.23 -6.37
N ALA A 127 -5.29 9.03 -6.04
CA ALA A 127 -3.89 8.78 -5.73
C ALA A 127 -2.97 8.99 -6.94
N SER A 128 -3.39 8.65 -8.15
CA SER A 128 -2.61 8.92 -9.38
C SER A 128 -2.41 10.42 -9.60
N GLU A 129 -3.36 11.24 -9.15
CA GLU A 129 -3.28 12.71 -9.18
C GLU A 129 -2.64 13.32 -7.92
N ASN A 130 -1.99 12.53 -7.06
CA ASN A 130 -1.47 12.96 -5.75
C ASN A 130 -2.54 13.54 -4.81
N LYS A 131 -3.75 13.01 -4.87
CA LYS A 131 -4.88 13.39 -4.02
C LYS A 131 -5.37 12.17 -3.23
N GLY A 132 -6.35 12.38 -2.36
CA GLY A 132 -7.03 11.31 -1.64
C GLY A 132 -6.42 10.98 -0.28
N THR A 133 -7.12 10.10 0.43
CA THR A 133 -6.81 9.76 1.83
C THR A 133 -5.53 8.94 1.97
N ALA A 134 -5.23 8.08 1.00
CA ALA A 134 -4.01 7.27 1.01
C ALA A 134 -2.75 8.14 0.84
N VAL A 135 -2.78 9.12 -0.06
CA VAL A 135 -1.68 10.09 -0.23
C VAL A 135 -1.52 10.95 1.01
N LYS A 136 -2.62 11.43 1.58
CA LYS A 136 -2.59 12.18 2.84
C LYS A 136 -1.94 11.38 3.97
N LYS A 137 -2.22 10.07 4.05
CA LYS A 137 -1.58 9.18 5.03
C LYS A 137 -0.06 9.14 4.86
N ARG A 138 0.43 9.06 3.61
CA ARG A 138 1.87 9.15 3.31
C ARG A 138 2.45 10.48 3.80
N GLU A 139 1.79 11.60 3.48
CA GLU A 139 2.24 12.94 3.87
C GLU A 139 2.29 13.10 5.40
N ASP A 140 1.28 12.61 6.10
CA ASP A 140 1.25 12.64 7.57
C ASP A 140 2.39 11.83 8.18
N VAL A 141 2.70 10.65 7.63
CA VAL A 141 3.83 9.83 8.07
C VAL A 141 5.16 10.52 7.79
N HIS A 142 5.34 11.14 6.62
CA HIS A 142 6.53 11.92 6.30
C HIS A 142 6.68 13.13 7.22
N ARG A 143 5.60 13.86 7.50
CA ARG A 143 5.59 14.99 8.44
C ARG A 143 5.98 14.57 9.85
N MET A 144 5.47 13.41 10.33
CA MET A 144 5.87 12.86 11.62
C MET A 144 7.36 12.47 11.64
N ALA A 145 7.87 11.90 10.55
CA ALA A 145 9.29 11.57 10.43
C ALA A 145 10.18 12.83 10.46
N ASP A 146 9.78 13.88 9.77
CA ASP A 146 10.50 15.16 9.75
C ASP A 146 10.48 15.83 11.13
N ALA A 147 9.34 15.83 11.81
CA ALA A 147 9.21 16.38 13.17
C ALA A 147 10.11 15.64 14.19
N ASN A 148 10.35 14.34 13.97
CA ASN A 148 11.19 13.51 14.84
C ASN A 148 12.63 13.33 14.31
N LYS A 149 13.04 14.12 13.33
CA LYS A 149 14.37 14.01 12.69
C LYS A 149 15.52 14.12 13.67
N ALA A 150 15.38 14.89 14.74
CA ALA A 150 16.37 15.01 15.81
C ALA A 150 16.70 13.66 16.49
N PHE A 151 15.79 12.69 16.48
CA PHE A 151 15.97 11.35 17.07
C PHE A 151 16.49 10.32 16.08
N ALA A 152 16.83 10.69 14.85
CA ALA A 152 17.31 9.77 13.82
C ALA A 152 18.57 8.99 14.23
N HIS A 153 19.41 9.56 15.09
CA HIS A 153 20.60 8.90 15.64
C HIS A 153 20.29 7.75 16.61
N TYR A 154 19.06 7.62 17.09
CA TYR A 154 18.62 6.49 17.93
C TYR A 154 18.22 5.25 17.09
N ARG A 155 18.32 5.30 15.76
CA ARG A 155 18.05 4.14 14.89
C ARG A 155 19.05 2.99 15.20
N TRP A 156 18.58 1.77 15.02
CA TRP A 156 19.38 0.54 15.13
C TRP A 156 19.44 -0.22 13.82
#